data_8ffe6f2b74268de54b70e6b157026b20
#
_entry.id   8ffe6f2b74268de54b70e6b157026b20
#
_cell.length_a   1.000
_cell.length_b   1.000
_cell.length_c   1.000
_cell.angle_alpha   90.00
_cell.angle_beta   90.00
_cell.angle_gamma   90.00
#
_symmetry.space_group_name_H-M   'P 1'
#
loop_
_entity.id
_entity.type
_entity.pdbx_description
1 polymer ?
#
loop_
_entity_poly.entity_id
_entity_poly.type
_entity_poly.pdbx_seq_one_letter_code
_entity_poly.pdbx_strand_id
1 'polypeptide(L)'
;TIKKLLKGMWEVVDGQQRLTTIKLILYGLGMSSYTIEYETRKGSADYLEKLRSDTVSKDFESNIDYYHMWNAFVTVKRWLSQHEDIDITNVLLKQVKFIWYETNDVNPKEVFTRLNIGKISLTNAELVKALLLNKSNFNHYVNDDIYIKALQQEIAMQWDIIEYSLQSREFWLFLNNIGQERATRIELIFFLIAKNDMLHCGYEEGVTEKDDYFTFRYFYRFMSKEIEYKLSKNKIIKKIWDCVMEIYQTLKEWYDDMELYHYIGFLVCCHHPDFLYTLYNEWNKSKFKSEFKNVFLKNEVKRCIKNKDVDNTIYETGDGGPKTNCRPILLLHNVQTIINQNKVLSQNEKYKAGVFYKFPFHLYKLENWDVEHINSNTTNDEEDIDTQKEWLLNVYLSSDEKKKKK
;
A
#
# COMPACT_ATOMS: atom_id res chain seq x y z
N THR A 1 23.67 20.82 6.00
CA THR A 1 24.82 21.04 5.10
C THR A 1 24.73 22.41 4.48
N ILE A 2 25.81 23.10 4.45
CA ILE A 2 25.93 24.49 4.01
C ILE A 2 27.17 24.69 3.14
N LYS A 3 27.10 25.70 2.28
CA LYS A 3 28.20 26.17 1.45
C LYS A 3 28.42 27.66 1.72
N LYS A 4 29.66 28.05 1.93
CA LYS A 4 29.99 29.44 2.16
C LYS A 4 29.90 30.25 0.87
N LEU A 5 29.20 31.37 0.92
CA LEU A 5 29.11 32.33 -0.17
C LEU A 5 29.98 33.55 0.10
N LEU A 6 30.14 34.39 -0.89
CA LEU A 6 30.79 35.70 -0.73
C LEU A 6 29.93 36.58 0.22
N LYS A 7 30.61 37.47 1.00
CA LYS A 7 29.96 38.41 1.94
C LYS A 7 29.35 37.81 3.23
N GLY A 8 29.85 36.67 3.71
CA GLY A 8 29.40 36.11 5.01
C GLY A 8 28.05 35.44 4.99
N MET A 9 27.50 35.18 3.83
CA MET A 9 26.28 34.40 3.64
C MET A 9 26.59 32.92 3.45
N TRP A 10 25.61 32.08 3.74
CA TRP A 10 25.71 30.65 3.61
C TRP A 10 24.55 30.11 2.78
N GLU A 11 24.85 29.34 1.75
CA GLU A 11 23.86 28.57 1.00
C GLU A 11 23.52 27.30 1.77
N VAL A 12 22.24 27.10 2.09
CA VAL A 12 21.77 25.90 2.80
C VAL A 12 21.42 24.84 1.77
N VAL A 13 22.28 23.84 1.63
CA VAL A 13 22.10 22.71 0.71
C VAL A 13 21.07 21.71 1.28
N ASP A 14 21.15 21.40 2.58
CA ASP A 14 20.16 20.55 3.28
C ASP A 14 19.93 21.09 4.70
N GLY A 15 18.69 20.98 5.18
CA GLY A 15 18.26 21.41 6.50
C GLY A 15 17.43 22.68 6.51
N GLN A 16 16.94 23.14 5.37
CA GLN A 16 16.14 24.36 5.25
C GLN A 16 14.92 24.36 6.19
N GLN A 17 14.13 23.28 6.19
CA GLN A 17 12.96 23.16 7.08
C GLN A 17 13.34 23.20 8.54
N ARG A 18 14.43 22.53 8.93
CA ARG A 18 14.93 22.54 10.32
C ARG A 18 15.32 23.93 10.77
N LEU A 19 16.03 24.68 9.94
CA LEU A 19 16.39 26.07 10.23
C LEU A 19 15.16 26.96 10.34
N THR A 20 14.18 26.84 9.45
CA THR A 20 12.92 27.58 9.53
C THR A 20 12.19 27.27 10.85
N THR A 21 12.08 25.99 11.21
CA THR A 21 11.41 25.57 12.47
C THR A 21 12.15 26.11 13.69
N ILE A 22 13.47 26.03 13.73
CA ILE A 22 14.27 26.59 14.84
C ILE A 22 14.04 28.10 14.96
N LYS A 23 14.01 28.82 13.84
CA LYS A 23 13.71 30.26 13.83
C LYS A 23 12.33 30.56 14.41
N LEU A 24 11.31 29.77 14.07
CA LEU A 24 9.97 29.91 14.64
C LEU A 24 9.94 29.63 16.14
N ILE A 25 10.72 28.66 16.62
CA ILE A 25 10.85 28.40 18.08
C ILE A 25 11.52 29.59 18.77
N LEU A 26 12.59 30.13 18.20
CA LEU A 26 13.26 31.33 18.76
C LEU A 26 12.31 32.53 18.79
N TYR A 27 11.47 32.71 17.77
CA TYR A 27 10.44 33.78 17.80
C TYR A 27 9.37 33.53 18.85
N GLY A 28 8.92 32.29 19.03
CA GLY A 28 8.02 31.94 20.13
C GLY A 28 8.58 32.23 21.51
N LEU A 29 9.90 32.12 21.66
CA LEU A 29 10.63 32.48 22.90
C LEU A 29 10.98 33.99 23.01
N GLY A 30 10.57 34.83 22.06
CA GLY A 30 10.88 36.26 22.05
C GLY A 30 12.35 36.59 21.72
N MET A 31 13.10 35.63 21.18
CA MET A 31 14.54 35.80 20.93
C MET A 31 14.81 36.31 19.52
N SER A 32 15.92 37.05 19.35
CA SER A 32 16.45 37.36 18.03
C SER A 32 17.12 36.13 17.41
N SER A 33 17.06 36.04 16.11
CA SER A 33 17.65 34.90 15.37
C SER A 33 18.41 35.37 14.12
N TYR A 34 18.92 34.41 13.37
CA TYR A 34 19.55 34.61 12.07
C TYR A 34 18.51 35.01 11.01
N THR A 35 18.97 35.64 9.93
CA THR A 35 18.13 35.93 8.75
C THR A 35 18.11 34.72 7.81
N ILE A 36 16.96 34.49 7.16
CA ILE A 36 16.81 33.47 6.12
C ILE A 36 16.26 34.16 4.87
N GLU A 37 16.86 33.86 3.72
CA GLU A 37 16.38 34.26 2.41
C GLU A 37 15.97 33.02 1.62
N TYR A 38 14.90 33.12 0.83
CA TYR A 38 14.40 32.05 -0.01
C TYR A 38 14.50 32.50 -1.48
N GLU A 39 15.44 31.97 -2.24
CA GLU A 39 15.68 32.36 -3.63
C GLU A 39 14.47 32.15 -4.51
N THR A 40 13.79 31.00 -4.39
CA THR A 40 12.68 30.59 -5.25
C THR A 40 11.30 30.90 -4.68
N ARG A 41 11.21 31.34 -3.41
CA ARG A 41 9.95 31.55 -2.68
C ARG A 41 9.82 32.99 -2.25
N LYS A 42 9.53 33.86 -3.23
CA LYS A 42 9.39 35.30 -3.00
C LYS A 42 8.33 35.59 -1.93
N GLY A 43 8.66 36.48 -0.99
CA GLY A 43 7.76 36.89 0.09
C GLY A 43 7.78 35.98 1.32
N SER A 44 8.31 34.75 1.24
CA SER A 44 8.36 33.83 2.41
C SER A 44 9.28 34.32 3.52
N ALA A 45 10.38 34.99 3.18
CA ALA A 45 11.27 35.60 4.17
C ALA A 45 10.57 36.75 4.93
N ASP A 46 9.90 37.65 4.18
CA ASP A 46 9.15 38.78 4.75
C ASP A 46 7.99 38.30 5.62
N TYR A 47 7.30 37.26 5.20
CA TYR A 47 6.23 36.64 5.97
C TYR A 47 6.75 36.05 7.29
N LEU A 48 7.88 35.34 7.24
CA LEU A 48 8.53 34.77 8.41
C LEU A 48 8.94 35.86 9.43
N GLU A 49 9.43 37.02 8.97
CA GLU A 49 9.76 38.16 9.85
C GLU A 49 8.50 38.78 10.47
N LYS A 50 7.39 38.87 9.72
CA LYS A 50 6.11 39.35 10.23
C LYS A 50 5.54 38.51 11.37
N LEU A 51 5.79 37.20 11.38
CA LEU A 51 5.38 36.31 12.47
C LEU A 51 5.96 36.70 13.82
N ARG A 52 7.16 37.32 13.83
CA ARG A 52 7.79 37.82 15.05
C ARG A 52 7.00 38.95 15.76
N SER A 53 6.32 39.79 14.98
CA SER A 53 5.63 40.98 15.49
C SER A 53 4.18 40.77 15.91
N ASP A 54 3.69 39.54 15.85
CA ASP A 54 2.27 39.20 16.09
C ASP A 54 1.25 39.95 15.21
N THR A 55 1.71 40.68 14.22
CA THR A 55 0.89 41.52 13.31
C THR A 55 0.42 40.80 12.08
N VAL A 56 0.37 39.46 12.11
CA VAL A 56 0.02 38.68 10.92
C VAL A 56 -1.45 38.80 10.63
N SER A 57 -1.76 39.48 9.55
CA SER A 57 -3.07 39.46 8.92
C SER A 57 -3.36 38.05 8.37
N LYS A 58 -4.62 37.73 8.05
CA LYS A 58 -5.10 36.44 7.54
C LYS A 58 -4.47 35.98 6.20
N ASP A 59 -3.32 36.52 5.81
CA ASP A 59 -2.63 36.19 4.55
C ASP A 59 -2.06 34.77 4.50
N PHE A 60 -2.09 34.03 5.61
CA PHE A 60 -1.61 32.65 5.64
C PHE A 60 -2.40 31.71 4.71
N GLU A 61 -3.63 32.05 4.34
CA GLU A 61 -4.44 31.23 3.41
C GLU A 61 -4.03 31.41 1.94
N SER A 62 -3.29 32.47 1.61
CA SER A 62 -2.93 32.81 0.23
C SER A 62 -1.79 31.96 -0.33
N ASN A 63 -0.96 31.37 0.51
CA ASN A 63 0.23 30.64 0.11
C ASN A 63 0.49 29.45 1.03
N ILE A 64 0.81 28.30 0.44
CA ILE A 64 1.06 27.05 1.20
C ILE A 64 2.23 27.18 2.19
N ASP A 65 3.27 27.93 1.85
CA ASP A 65 4.40 28.15 2.75
C ASP A 65 3.98 28.99 3.96
N TYR A 66 3.17 30.03 3.75
CA TYR A 66 2.62 30.87 4.82
C TYR A 66 1.72 30.05 5.74
N TYR A 67 0.88 29.20 5.17
CA TYR A 67 0.02 28.30 5.93
C TYR A 67 0.83 27.38 6.86
N HIS A 68 1.88 26.75 6.35
CA HIS A 68 2.72 25.88 7.18
C HIS A 68 3.53 26.63 8.22
N MET A 69 4.08 27.81 7.88
CA MET A 69 4.82 28.65 8.82
C MET A 69 3.91 29.14 9.96
N TRP A 70 2.69 29.55 9.63
CA TRP A 70 1.70 29.98 10.60
C TRP A 70 1.31 28.86 11.56
N ASN A 71 0.91 27.71 11.02
CA ASN A 71 0.51 26.57 11.84
C ASN A 71 1.65 26.08 12.75
N ALA A 72 2.88 26.06 12.25
CA ALA A 72 4.04 25.71 13.05
C ALA A 72 4.25 26.74 14.18
N PHE A 73 4.15 28.01 13.88
CA PHE A 73 4.30 29.07 14.88
C PHE A 73 3.21 29.03 15.96
N VAL A 74 1.95 28.86 15.58
CA VAL A 74 0.83 28.69 16.53
C VAL A 74 1.03 27.44 17.40
N THR A 75 1.53 26.37 16.81
CA THR A 75 1.83 25.14 17.56
C THR A 75 2.94 25.37 18.57
N VAL A 76 4.02 26.06 18.19
CA VAL A 76 5.10 26.44 19.10
C VAL A 76 4.57 27.29 20.24
N LYS A 77 3.81 28.35 19.96
CA LYS A 77 3.24 29.22 21.02
C LYS A 77 2.35 28.45 21.97
N ARG A 78 1.47 27.59 21.46
CA ARG A 78 0.59 26.74 22.28
C ARG A 78 1.40 25.82 23.17
N TRP A 79 2.40 25.17 22.61
CA TRP A 79 3.25 24.26 23.37
C TRP A 79 4.00 25.01 24.49
N LEU A 80 4.60 26.15 24.18
CA LEU A 80 5.31 26.98 25.19
C LEU A 80 4.39 27.42 26.31
N SER A 81 3.15 27.82 26.01
CA SER A 81 2.19 28.22 27.04
C SER A 81 1.70 27.07 27.93
N GLN A 82 1.80 25.82 27.43
CA GLN A 82 1.44 24.64 28.22
C GLN A 82 2.59 24.05 29.03
N HIS A 83 3.84 24.52 28.80
CA HIS A 83 5.05 23.96 29.41
C HIS A 83 5.94 25.11 29.97
N GLU A 84 5.31 26.05 30.68
CA GLU A 84 6.04 27.17 31.30
C GLU A 84 7.02 26.73 32.41
N ASP A 85 6.84 25.52 32.93
CA ASP A 85 7.70 24.88 33.92
C ASP A 85 9.04 24.42 33.34
N ILE A 86 9.18 24.34 32.02
CA ILE A 86 10.40 23.87 31.33
C ILE A 86 11.23 25.07 30.86
N ASP A 87 12.48 25.16 31.30
CA ASP A 87 13.43 26.15 30.77
C ASP A 87 13.95 25.72 29.38
N ILE A 88 13.07 25.86 28.38
CA ILE A 88 13.36 25.53 26.99
C ILE A 88 14.54 26.35 26.44
N THR A 89 14.68 27.60 26.89
CA THR A 89 15.79 28.47 26.45
C THR A 89 17.15 27.85 26.80
N ASN A 90 17.28 27.38 28.03
CA ASN A 90 18.52 26.75 28.49
C ASN A 90 18.78 25.42 27.76
N VAL A 91 17.72 24.62 27.58
CA VAL A 91 17.85 23.35 26.83
C VAL A 91 18.29 23.62 25.40
N LEU A 92 17.59 24.52 24.68
CA LEU A 92 17.84 24.81 23.27
C LEU A 92 19.24 25.40 23.05
N LEU A 93 19.67 26.33 23.90
CA LEU A 93 20.94 27.04 23.72
C LEU A 93 22.17 26.32 24.26
N LYS A 94 22.01 25.46 25.28
CA LYS A 94 23.15 24.81 25.92
C LYS A 94 23.24 23.31 25.70
N GLN A 95 22.11 22.62 25.54
CA GLN A 95 22.08 21.16 25.44
C GLN A 95 21.87 20.67 24.01
N VAL A 96 21.12 21.38 23.19
CA VAL A 96 20.89 21.01 21.79
C VAL A 96 22.14 21.33 20.97
N LYS A 97 22.64 20.34 20.23
CA LYS A 97 23.79 20.48 19.36
C LYS A 97 23.40 20.20 17.92
N PHE A 98 23.99 20.94 16.99
CA PHE A 98 23.80 20.78 15.56
C PHE A 98 25.07 20.29 14.92
N ILE A 99 24.93 19.34 13.99
CA ILE A 99 26.05 18.94 13.13
C ILE A 99 26.17 19.99 12.03
N TRP A 100 27.24 20.77 12.10
CA TRP A 100 27.59 21.73 11.09
C TRP A 100 28.50 21.05 10.06
N TYR A 101 28.01 20.86 8.85
CA TYR A 101 28.78 20.28 7.76
C TYR A 101 28.93 21.29 6.64
N GLU A 102 30.15 21.74 6.43
CA GLU A 102 30.50 22.68 5.39
C GLU A 102 31.08 21.93 4.17
N THR A 103 30.59 22.26 2.99
CA THR A 103 31.11 21.68 1.74
C THR A 103 31.69 22.72 0.84
N ASN A 104 32.80 22.36 0.22
CA ASN A 104 33.48 23.18 -0.79
C ASN A 104 33.13 22.71 -2.22
N ASP A 105 32.27 21.72 -2.36
CA ASP A 105 31.88 21.18 -3.66
C ASP A 105 31.22 22.24 -4.53
N VAL A 106 31.55 22.25 -5.79
CA VAL A 106 31.07 23.24 -6.77
C VAL A 106 29.59 23.02 -7.10
N ASN A 107 29.11 21.79 -7.02
CA ASN A 107 27.74 21.43 -7.39
C ASN A 107 26.88 21.09 -6.16
N PRO A 108 26.03 22.02 -5.66
CA PRO A 108 25.14 21.77 -4.51
C PRO A 108 24.17 20.63 -4.74
N LYS A 109 23.75 20.38 -6.00
CA LYS A 109 22.81 19.28 -6.32
C LYS A 109 23.43 17.91 -6.10
N GLU A 110 24.69 17.72 -6.46
CA GLU A 110 25.41 16.46 -6.21
C GLU A 110 25.62 16.21 -4.73
N VAL A 111 25.99 17.26 -3.98
CA VAL A 111 26.09 17.16 -2.51
C VAL A 111 24.75 16.79 -1.89
N PHE A 112 23.67 17.45 -2.30
CA PHE A 112 22.33 17.13 -1.85
C PHE A 112 21.96 15.68 -2.16
N THR A 113 22.25 15.20 -3.38
CA THR A 113 21.97 13.82 -3.78
C THR A 113 22.77 12.83 -2.95
N ARG A 114 24.08 13.06 -2.75
CA ARG A 114 24.95 12.19 -1.92
C ARG A 114 24.52 12.13 -0.46
N LEU A 115 24.09 13.25 0.12
CA LEU A 115 23.60 13.31 1.50
C LEU A 115 22.22 12.66 1.67
N ASN A 116 21.45 12.60 0.60
CA ASN A 116 20.14 11.94 0.57
C ASN A 116 20.21 10.46 0.15
N ILE A 117 21.38 9.96 -0.26
CA ILE A 117 21.63 8.53 -0.42
C ILE A 117 21.48 7.88 0.97
N GLY A 118 20.40 7.10 1.16
CA GLY A 118 20.04 6.50 2.45
C GLY A 118 18.86 7.17 3.16
N LYS A 119 18.32 8.28 2.66
CA LYS A 119 16.96 8.71 3.01
C LYS A 119 15.96 7.79 2.32
N ILE A 120 14.84 7.51 2.98
CA ILE A 120 13.74 6.78 2.37
C ILE A 120 13.34 7.50 1.09
N SER A 121 13.59 6.87 -0.05
CA SER A 121 13.17 7.38 -1.36
C SER A 121 11.64 7.42 -1.42
N LEU A 122 11.09 8.35 -2.19
CA LEU A 122 9.66 8.34 -2.48
C LEU A 122 9.28 7.03 -3.17
N THR A 123 8.19 6.45 -2.73
CA THR A 123 7.61 5.26 -3.36
C THR A 123 7.08 5.59 -4.75
N ASN A 124 6.93 4.59 -5.60
CA ASN A 124 6.27 4.79 -6.90
C ASN A 124 4.89 5.42 -6.74
N ALA A 125 4.12 4.99 -5.74
CA ALA A 125 2.80 5.54 -5.47
C ALA A 125 2.85 7.03 -5.12
N GLU A 126 3.79 7.47 -4.30
CA GLU A 126 3.96 8.89 -3.96
C GLU A 126 4.37 9.73 -5.18
N LEU A 127 5.24 9.19 -6.02
CA LEU A 127 5.64 9.83 -7.28
C LEU A 127 4.47 9.93 -8.25
N VAL A 128 3.67 8.87 -8.40
CA VAL A 128 2.44 8.88 -9.22
C VAL A 128 1.42 9.85 -8.63
N LYS A 129 1.24 9.89 -7.31
CA LYS A 129 0.37 10.87 -6.64
C LYS A 129 0.76 12.30 -6.98
N ALA A 130 2.07 12.59 -6.89
CA ALA A 130 2.59 13.90 -7.26
C ALA A 130 2.35 14.21 -8.74
N LEU A 131 2.52 13.23 -9.63
CA LEU A 131 2.26 13.38 -11.06
C LEU A 131 0.78 13.73 -11.34
N LEU A 132 -0.15 13.07 -10.66
CA LEU A 132 -1.59 13.26 -10.86
C LEU A 132 -2.15 14.53 -10.19
N LEU A 133 -1.56 15.00 -9.09
CA LEU A 133 -2.10 16.10 -8.29
C LEU A 133 -1.34 17.41 -8.43
N ASN A 134 -0.16 17.43 -9.08
CA ASN A 134 0.58 18.68 -9.25
C ASN A 134 -0.12 19.59 -10.26
N LYS A 135 -0.43 20.81 -9.83
CA LYS A 135 -1.09 21.83 -10.68
C LYS A 135 -0.35 22.10 -11.98
N SER A 136 0.99 22.04 -12.02
CA SER A 136 1.78 22.24 -13.23
C SER A 136 1.54 21.19 -14.32
N ASN A 137 0.97 20.05 -13.96
CA ASN A 137 0.65 18.97 -14.89
C ASN A 137 -0.76 19.10 -15.50
N PHE A 138 -1.48 20.17 -15.19
CA PHE A 138 -2.78 20.47 -15.78
C PHE A 138 -2.66 21.58 -16.81
N ASN A 139 -3.48 21.52 -17.86
CA ASN A 139 -3.63 22.62 -18.81
C ASN A 139 -4.62 23.63 -18.25
N HIS A 140 -4.14 24.84 -17.98
CA HIS A 140 -4.96 25.95 -17.49
C HIS A 140 -5.50 26.75 -18.67
N TYR A 141 -6.77 26.55 -19.01
CA TYR A 141 -7.52 27.44 -19.87
C TYR A 141 -8.39 28.38 -19.02
N VAL A 142 -8.79 29.52 -19.59
CA VAL A 142 -9.68 30.43 -18.88
C VAL A 142 -10.98 29.70 -18.52
N ASN A 143 -11.26 29.55 -17.22
CA ASN A 143 -12.37 28.83 -16.56
C ASN A 143 -12.13 27.36 -16.15
N ASP A 144 -10.94 26.78 -16.32
CA ASP A 144 -10.68 25.39 -15.96
C ASP A 144 -10.31 25.18 -14.47
N ASP A 145 -10.02 26.24 -13.72
CA ASP A 145 -9.54 26.13 -12.33
C ASP A 145 -10.50 25.38 -11.39
N ILE A 146 -11.81 25.55 -11.59
CA ILE A 146 -12.83 24.86 -10.81
C ILE A 146 -12.83 23.37 -11.14
N TYR A 147 -12.77 23.02 -12.42
CA TYR A 147 -12.70 21.64 -12.88
C TYR A 147 -11.43 20.95 -12.39
N ILE A 148 -10.28 21.62 -12.50
CA ILE A 148 -8.99 21.08 -12.03
C ILE A 148 -9.04 20.80 -10.52
N LYS A 149 -9.54 21.74 -9.72
CA LYS A 149 -9.69 21.56 -8.27
C LYS A 149 -10.65 20.42 -7.96
N ALA A 150 -11.76 20.31 -8.65
CA ALA A 150 -12.72 19.23 -8.46
C ALA A 150 -12.10 17.86 -8.77
N LEU A 151 -11.38 17.74 -9.91
CA LEU A 151 -10.68 16.50 -10.28
C LEU A 151 -9.58 16.15 -9.27
N GLN A 152 -8.80 17.10 -8.80
CA GLN A 152 -7.79 16.87 -7.78
C GLN A 152 -8.40 16.40 -6.45
N GLN A 153 -9.53 16.98 -6.03
CA GLN A 153 -10.25 16.56 -4.83
C GLN A 153 -10.86 15.17 -5.00
N GLU A 154 -11.45 14.88 -6.16
CA GLU A 154 -11.99 13.56 -6.48
C GLU A 154 -10.90 12.49 -6.38
N ILE A 155 -9.77 12.70 -7.05
CA ILE A 155 -8.63 11.78 -7.00
C ILE A 155 -8.13 11.59 -5.56
N ALA A 156 -7.98 12.67 -4.80
CA ALA A 156 -7.48 12.60 -3.44
C ALA A 156 -8.42 11.80 -2.52
N MET A 157 -9.74 12.06 -2.59
CA MET A 157 -10.73 11.33 -1.80
C MET A 157 -10.78 9.85 -2.16
N GLN A 158 -10.83 9.54 -3.46
CA GLN A 158 -10.88 8.15 -3.93
C GLN A 158 -9.58 7.41 -3.63
N TRP A 159 -8.42 8.09 -3.69
CA TRP A 159 -7.14 7.54 -3.26
C TRP A 159 -7.20 7.06 -1.81
N ASP A 160 -7.67 7.91 -0.92
CA ASP A 160 -7.72 7.59 0.51
C ASP A 160 -8.68 6.41 0.78
N ILE A 161 -9.80 6.34 0.05
CA ILE A 161 -10.74 5.20 0.13
C ILE A 161 -10.08 3.90 -0.34
N ILE A 162 -9.38 3.93 -1.47
CA ILE A 162 -8.67 2.77 -2.02
C ILE A 162 -7.59 2.31 -1.04
N GLU A 163 -6.72 3.21 -0.61
CA GLU A 163 -5.64 2.90 0.31
C GLU A 163 -6.18 2.31 1.62
N TYR A 164 -7.19 2.95 2.21
CA TYR A 164 -7.83 2.44 3.43
C TYR A 164 -8.42 1.04 3.23
N SER A 165 -9.12 0.80 2.12
CA SER A 165 -9.69 -0.50 1.80
C SER A 165 -8.61 -1.58 1.67
N LEU A 166 -7.50 -1.26 0.99
CA LEU A 166 -6.37 -2.17 0.83
C LEU A 166 -5.60 -2.39 2.13
N GLN A 167 -5.70 -1.49 3.15
CA GLN A 167 -5.13 -1.70 4.47
C GLN A 167 -5.85 -2.80 5.27
N SER A 168 -7.05 -3.23 4.86
CA SER A 168 -7.67 -4.42 5.42
C SER A 168 -6.77 -5.64 5.20
N ARG A 169 -6.37 -6.30 6.29
CA ARG A 169 -5.51 -7.49 6.24
C ARG A 169 -6.17 -8.64 5.48
N GLU A 170 -7.47 -8.78 5.63
CA GLU A 170 -8.26 -9.79 4.95
C GLU A 170 -8.28 -9.55 3.44
N PHE A 171 -8.53 -8.31 3.01
CA PHE A 171 -8.56 -7.95 1.60
C PHE A 171 -7.16 -8.02 0.98
N TRP A 172 -6.14 -7.54 1.69
CA TRP A 172 -4.76 -7.60 1.21
C TRP A 172 -4.27 -9.03 0.99
N LEU A 173 -4.47 -9.90 1.99
CA LEU A 173 -4.04 -11.29 1.91
C LEU A 173 -4.95 -12.18 1.05
N PHE A 174 -6.13 -11.71 0.67
CA PHE A 174 -6.90 -12.31 -0.41
C PHE A 174 -6.20 -12.12 -1.76
N LEU A 175 -5.63 -10.96 -2.02
CA LEU A 175 -4.98 -10.59 -3.29
C LEU A 175 -3.50 -11.00 -3.34
N ASN A 176 -2.81 -11.06 -2.21
CA ASN A 176 -1.37 -11.20 -2.11
C ASN A 176 -0.96 -12.34 -1.16
N ASN A 177 0.27 -12.83 -1.32
CA ASN A 177 0.88 -13.75 -0.37
C ASN A 177 1.67 -12.98 0.70
N ILE A 178 2.09 -13.68 1.76
CA ILE A 178 2.97 -13.14 2.80
C ILE A 178 4.29 -12.69 2.15
N GLY A 179 4.86 -11.59 2.64
CA GLY A 179 6.12 -11.04 2.11
C GLY A 179 5.95 -10.13 0.89
N GLN A 180 4.71 -9.89 0.43
CA GLN A 180 4.42 -8.95 -0.66
C GLN A 180 3.95 -7.58 -0.14
N GLU A 181 4.47 -7.16 1.00
CA GLU A 181 4.09 -5.90 1.60
C GLU A 181 4.65 -4.72 0.82
N ARG A 182 3.84 -3.66 0.74
CA ARG A 182 4.18 -2.41 0.08
C ARG A 182 4.01 -1.27 1.08
N ALA A 183 4.88 -0.28 1.02
CA ALA A 183 4.79 0.91 1.88
C ALA A 183 3.45 1.65 1.67
N THR A 184 2.98 1.68 0.43
CA THR A 184 1.67 2.21 0.03
C THR A 184 0.95 1.15 -0.80
N ARG A 185 -0.18 0.67 -0.33
CA ARG A 185 -0.83 -0.52 -0.92
C ARG A 185 -1.52 -0.25 -2.26
N ILE A 186 -1.95 0.96 -2.52
CA ILE A 186 -2.47 1.37 -3.84
C ILE A 186 -1.44 1.16 -4.96
N GLU A 187 -0.15 1.07 -4.63
CA GLU A 187 0.91 0.75 -5.59
C GLU A 187 0.67 -0.58 -6.31
N LEU A 188 -0.03 -1.53 -5.68
CA LEU A 188 -0.46 -2.76 -6.33
C LEU A 188 -1.28 -2.49 -7.59
N ILE A 189 -2.22 -1.55 -7.52
CA ILE A 189 -3.08 -1.17 -8.66
C ILE A 189 -2.24 -0.51 -9.76
N PHE A 190 -1.37 0.42 -9.39
CA PHE A 190 -0.47 1.07 -10.35
C PHE A 190 0.46 0.05 -11.03
N PHE A 191 0.98 -0.89 -10.27
CA PHE A 191 1.82 -1.94 -10.82
C PHE A 191 1.04 -2.87 -11.77
N LEU A 192 -0.22 -3.21 -11.45
CA LEU A 192 -1.11 -3.96 -12.36
C LEU A 192 -1.31 -3.22 -13.69
N ILE A 193 -1.55 -1.92 -13.66
CA ILE A 193 -1.70 -1.09 -14.85
C ILE A 193 -0.42 -1.12 -15.70
N ALA A 194 0.72 -0.87 -15.05
CA ALA A 194 1.99 -0.79 -15.74
C ALA A 194 2.41 -2.15 -16.32
N LYS A 195 2.31 -3.24 -15.53
CA LYS A 195 2.73 -4.57 -15.95
C LYS A 195 1.90 -5.11 -17.13
N ASN A 196 0.62 -4.78 -17.20
CA ASN A 196 -0.26 -5.22 -18.28
C ASN A 196 -0.36 -4.20 -19.43
N ASP A 197 0.44 -3.14 -19.42
CA ASP A 197 0.37 -2.03 -20.41
C ASP A 197 -1.07 -1.56 -20.72
N MET A 198 -1.87 -1.38 -19.67
CA MET A 198 -3.32 -1.12 -19.83
C MET A 198 -3.61 0.22 -20.50
N LEU A 199 -2.68 1.16 -20.47
CA LEU A 199 -2.79 2.45 -21.14
C LEU A 199 -2.23 2.40 -22.58
N HIS A 200 -1.70 1.25 -23.00
CA HIS A 200 -1.14 1.00 -24.34
C HIS A 200 -0.07 2.01 -24.76
N CYS A 201 0.80 2.42 -23.80
CA CYS A 201 1.87 3.37 -24.10
C CYS A 201 3.23 2.68 -24.32
N GLY A 202 3.32 1.39 -24.06
CA GLY A 202 4.57 0.63 -24.10
C GLY A 202 5.56 1.10 -23.02
N TYR A 203 6.76 0.55 -23.08
CA TYR A 203 7.82 0.85 -22.11
C TYR A 203 8.95 1.64 -22.77
N GLU A 204 9.76 2.30 -21.96
CA GLU A 204 11.02 2.89 -22.41
C GLU A 204 12.01 1.77 -22.71
N GLU A 205 12.91 2.00 -23.67
CA GLU A 205 13.94 1.03 -24.01
C GLU A 205 14.86 0.78 -22.80
N GLY A 206 15.10 -0.50 -22.51
CA GLY A 206 15.93 -0.93 -21.39
C GLY A 206 15.24 -0.91 -20.02
N VAL A 207 14.01 -0.44 -19.90
CA VAL A 207 13.23 -0.47 -18.64
C VAL A 207 12.58 -1.83 -18.47
N THR A 208 12.78 -2.44 -17.31
CA THR A 208 12.21 -3.74 -16.93
C THR A 208 11.42 -3.64 -15.64
N GLU A 209 10.59 -4.63 -15.36
CA GLU A 209 9.82 -4.73 -14.09
C GLU A 209 10.70 -4.74 -12.83
N LYS A 210 12.01 -4.97 -12.98
CA LYS A 210 12.98 -4.98 -11.89
C LYS A 210 13.51 -3.58 -11.53
N ASP A 211 13.20 -2.58 -12.35
CA ASP A 211 13.59 -1.21 -12.05
C ASP A 211 12.79 -0.65 -10.88
N ASP A 212 13.45 -0.01 -9.93
CA ASP A 212 12.85 0.56 -8.73
C ASP A 212 11.71 1.54 -9.05
N TYR A 213 11.81 2.24 -10.17
CA TYR A 213 10.84 3.24 -10.63
C TYR A 213 10.04 2.80 -11.85
N PHE A 214 9.94 1.49 -12.13
CA PHE A 214 9.21 0.95 -13.27
C PHE A 214 7.79 1.52 -13.39
N THR A 215 7.04 1.44 -12.32
CA THR A 215 5.65 1.90 -12.26
C THR A 215 5.55 3.40 -12.53
N PHE A 216 6.35 4.22 -11.84
CA PHE A 216 6.35 5.67 -12.05
C PHE A 216 6.72 6.04 -13.49
N ARG A 217 7.78 5.44 -14.05
CA ARG A 217 8.24 5.68 -15.43
C ARG A 217 7.16 5.38 -16.46
N TYR A 218 6.37 4.33 -16.25
CA TYR A 218 5.25 4.00 -17.11
C TYR A 218 4.21 5.13 -17.17
N PHE A 219 3.76 5.63 -16.02
CA PHE A 219 2.80 6.74 -15.97
C PHE A 219 3.39 8.05 -16.47
N TYR A 220 4.64 8.33 -16.16
CA TYR A 220 5.33 9.52 -16.68
C TYR A 220 5.42 9.49 -18.20
N ARG A 221 5.76 8.33 -18.78
CA ARG A 221 5.77 8.13 -20.24
C ARG A 221 4.39 8.39 -20.84
N PHE A 222 3.33 7.84 -20.26
CA PHE A 222 1.97 8.08 -20.74
C PHE A 222 1.59 9.57 -20.69
N MET A 223 1.93 10.26 -19.62
CA MET A 223 1.73 11.72 -19.48
C MET A 223 2.50 12.52 -20.54
N SER A 224 3.66 12.07 -20.97
CA SER A 224 4.50 12.74 -21.96
C SER A 224 4.00 12.59 -23.39
N LYS A 225 3.05 11.70 -23.65
CA LYS A 225 2.49 11.42 -24.99
C LYS A 225 1.28 12.29 -25.36
N GLU A 226 1.13 13.45 -24.75
CA GLU A 226 0.02 14.38 -24.97
C GLU A 226 -0.20 14.68 -26.47
N ILE A 227 0.87 14.97 -27.20
CA ILE A 227 0.86 15.30 -28.63
C ILE A 227 0.48 14.08 -29.47
N GLU A 228 1.05 12.90 -29.15
CA GLU A 228 0.81 11.64 -29.86
C GLU A 228 -0.66 11.22 -29.77
N TYR A 229 -1.25 11.34 -28.59
CA TYR A 229 -2.65 10.95 -28.35
C TYR A 229 -3.66 12.07 -28.67
N LYS A 230 -3.22 13.29 -28.99
CA LYS A 230 -4.08 14.45 -29.20
C LYS A 230 -5.06 14.70 -28.02
N LEU A 231 -4.62 14.40 -26.82
CA LEU A 231 -5.38 14.56 -25.57
C LEU A 231 -4.77 15.67 -24.73
N SER A 232 -5.59 16.49 -24.10
CA SER A 232 -5.11 17.45 -23.10
C SER A 232 -4.63 16.69 -21.84
N LYS A 233 -3.69 17.27 -21.10
CA LYS A 233 -3.18 16.69 -19.84
C LYS A 233 -4.29 16.36 -18.85
N ASN A 234 -5.31 17.21 -18.74
CA ASN A 234 -6.47 16.96 -17.88
C ASN A 234 -7.20 15.66 -18.25
N LYS A 235 -7.38 15.39 -19.55
CA LYS A 235 -7.97 14.14 -20.04
C LYS A 235 -7.08 12.93 -19.83
N ILE A 236 -5.77 13.12 -19.96
CA ILE A 236 -4.80 12.05 -19.68
C ILE A 236 -4.83 11.66 -18.20
N ILE A 237 -4.81 12.64 -17.29
CA ILE A 237 -4.92 12.41 -15.84
C ILE A 237 -6.21 11.66 -15.52
N LYS A 238 -7.34 12.14 -16.08
CA LYS A 238 -8.62 11.46 -15.88
C LYS A 238 -8.59 10.03 -16.41
N LYS A 239 -8.04 9.77 -17.58
CA LYS A 239 -7.94 8.42 -18.15
C LYS A 239 -7.10 7.48 -17.27
N ILE A 240 -5.99 7.97 -16.71
CA ILE A 240 -5.20 7.21 -15.74
C ILE A 240 -6.07 6.86 -14.54
N TRP A 241 -6.77 7.85 -13.99
CA TRP A 241 -7.55 7.65 -12.78
C TRP A 241 -8.77 6.75 -13.00
N ASP A 242 -9.46 6.87 -14.12
CA ASP A 242 -10.56 5.99 -14.51
C ASP A 242 -10.07 4.52 -14.57
N CYS A 243 -8.86 4.28 -15.12
CA CYS A 243 -8.24 2.95 -15.14
C CYS A 243 -7.94 2.42 -13.72
N VAL A 244 -7.46 3.28 -12.81
CA VAL A 244 -7.24 2.92 -11.40
C VAL A 244 -8.54 2.50 -10.74
N MET A 245 -9.61 3.27 -10.95
CA MET A 245 -10.92 2.98 -10.39
C MET A 245 -11.52 1.68 -10.94
N GLU A 246 -11.36 1.43 -12.23
CA GLU A 246 -11.81 0.18 -12.87
C GLU A 246 -11.16 -1.06 -12.23
N ILE A 247 -9.83 -1.02 -12.05
CA ILE A 247 -9.12 -2.13 -11.39
C ILE A 247 -9.60 -2.28 -9.94
N TYR A 248 -9.65 -1.19 -9.19
CA TYR A 248 -10.10 -1.26 -7.81
C TYR A 248 -11.50 -1.87 -7.69
N GLN A 249 -12.43 -1.44 -8.53
CA GLN A 249 -13.79 -2.00 -8.57
C GLN A 249 -13.79 -3.48 -8.93
N THR A 250 -12.96 -3.90 -9.87
CA THR A 250 -12.80 -5.32 -10.24
C THR A 250 -12.28 -6.15 -9.05
N LEU A 251 -11.23 -5.67 -8.36
CA LEU A 251 -10.70 -6.36 -7.19
C LEU A 251 -11.73 -6.45 -6.05
N LYS A 252 -12.54 -5.41 -5.87
CA LYS A 252 -13.67 -5.40 -4.92
C LYS A 252 -14.77 -6.38 -5.35
N GLU A 253 -15.12 -6.42 -6.62
CA GLU A 253 -16.08 -7.39 -7.14
C GLU A 253 -15.62 -8.83 -6.88
N TRP A 254 -14.33 -9.13 -7.10
CA TRP A 254 -13.79 -10.44 -6.78
C TRP A 254 -13.89 -10.78 -5.30
N TYR A 255 -13.67 -9.78 -4.44
CA TYR A 255 -13.75 -9.95 -2.99
C TYR A 255 -15.19 -10.12 -2.48
N ASP A 256 -16.16 -9.50 -3.16
CA ASP A 256 -17.56 -9.45 -2.72
C ASP A 256 -18.46 -10.52 -3.40
N ASP A 257 -17.99 -11.15 -4.50
CA ASP A 257 -18.70 -12.26 -5.12
C ASP A 257 -18.29 -13.60 -4.48
N MET A 258 -19.28 -14.38 -4.06
CA MET A 258 -19.07 -15.63 -3.32
C MET A 258 -18.17 -16.64 -4.05
N GLU A 259 -18.38 -16.88 -5.33
CA GLU A 259 -17.60 -17.89 -6.06
C GLU A 259 -16.25 -17.34 -6.51
N LEU A 260 -16.19 -16.06 -6.94
CA LEU A 260 -14.93 -15.41 -7.30
C LEU A 260 -14.00 -15.33 -6.10
N TYR A 261 -14.50 -14.89 -4.93
CA TYR A 261 -13.69 -14.83 -3.72
C TYR A 261 -13.02 -16.18 -3.41
N HIS A 262 -13.81 -17.24 -3.41
CA HIS A 262 -13.31 -18.55 -3.00
C HIS A 262 -12.35 -19.17 -4.01
N TYR A 263 -12.65 -19.10 -5.32
CA TYR A 263 -11.76 -19.67 -6.34
C TYR A 263 -10.50 -18.81 -6.55
N ILE A 264 -10.62 -17.50 -6.57
CA ILE A 264 -9.46 -16.61 -6.71
C ILE A 264 -8.56 -16.73 -5.47
N GLY A 265 -9.12 -16.67 -4.27
CA GLY A 265 -8.36 -16.84 -3.02
C GLY A 265 -7.63 -18.19 -2.96
N PHE A 266 -8.28 -19.28 -3.39
CA PHE A 266 -7.64 -20.59 -3.54
C PHE A 266 -6.46 -20.53 -4.51
N LEU A 267 -6.65 -19.95 -5.70
CA LEU A 267 -5.61 -19.87 -6.74
C LEU A 267 -4.43 -19.02 -6.28
N VAL A 268 -4.67 -17.89 -5.62
CA VAL A 268 -3.61 -17.04 -5.04
C VAL A 268 -2.80 -17.78 -3.96
N CYS A 269 -3.44 -18.71 -3.21
CA CYS A 269 -2.70 -19.57 -2.26
C CYS A 269 -1.84 -20.63 -2.96
N CYS A 270 -2.24 -21.11 -4.13
CA CYS A 270 -1.61 -22.23 -4.82
C CYS A 270 -0.54 -21.82 -5.85
N HIS A 271 -0.56 -20.56 -6.27
CA HIS A 271 0.33 -20.06 -7.31
C HIS A 271 1.41 -19.12 -6.80
N HIS A 272 2.38 -18.84 -7.67
CA HIS A 272 3.40 -17.82 -7.44
C HIS A 272 2.75 -16.43 -7.24
N PRO A 273 3.39 -15.53 -6.47
CA PRO A 273 2.90 -14.18 -6.19
C PRO A 273 2.41 -13.37 -7.40
N ASP A 274 3.02 -13.59 -8.56
CA ASP A 274 2.66 -12.87 -9.79
C ASP A 274 1.37 -13.34 -10.46
N PHE A 275 0.71 -14.36 -9.91
CA PHE A 275 -0.48 -14.93 -10.53
C PHE A 275 -1.69 -13.97 -10.57
N LEU A 276 -1.71 -13.00 -9.67
CA LEU A 276 -2.74 -11.94 -9.66
C LEU A 276 -2.81 -11.19 -11.01
N TYR A 277 -1.65 -10.96 -11.65
CA TYR A 277 -1.58 -10.29 -12.96
C TYR A 277 -2.19 -11.16 -14.06
N THR A 278 -1.94 -12.45 -14.01
CA THR A 278 -2.56 -13.42 -14.93
C THR A 278 -4.07 -13.44 -14.76
N LEU A 279 -4.56 -13.48 -13.52
CA LEU A 279 -5.99 -13.42 -13.21
C LEU A 279 -6.64 -12.16 -13.79
N TYR A 280 -6.02 -10.99 -13.57
CA TYR A 280 -6.57 -9.72 -14.05
C TYR A 280 -6.56 -9.64 -15.58
N ASN A 281 -5.48 -10.11 -16.23
CA ASN A 281 -5.37 -10.13 -17.67
C ASN A 281 -6.43 -11.05 -18.31
N GLU A 282 -6.68 -12.23 -17.74
CA GLU A 282 -7.72 -13.14 -18.22
C GLU A 282 -9.13 -12.62 -17.93
N TRP A 283 -9.33 -11.90 -16.82
CA TRP A 283 -10.58 -11.18 -16.58
C TRP A 283 -10.89 -10.20 -17.72
N ASN A 284 -9.92 -9.37 -18.09
CA ASN A 284 -10.08 -8.38 -19.16
C ASN A 284 -10.28 -8.97 -20.55
N LYS A 285 -9.71 -10.17 -20.82
CA LYS A 285 -9.92 -10.88 -22.07
C LYS A 285 -11.29 -11.54 -22.16
N SER A 286 -11.88 -11.87 -21.04
CA SER A 286 -13.16 -12.58 -20.98
C SER A 286 -14.30 -11.65 -21.37
N LYS A 287 -15.13 -12.04 -22.32
CA LYS A 287 -16.27 -11.24 -22.78
C LYS A 287 -17.38 -11.16 -21.70
N PHE A 288 -17.49 -12.17 -20.88
CA PHE A 288 -18.50 -12.28 -19.83
C PHE A 288 -17.89 -12.84 -18.55
N LYS A 289 -18.37 -12.36 -17.41
CA LYS A 289 -18.01 -12.88 -16.08
C LYS A 289 -18.19 -14.39 -15.96
N SER A 290 -19.19 -14.94 -16.61
CA SER A 290 -19.46 -16.38 -16.66
C SER A 290 -18.39 -17.17 -17.41
N GLU A 291 -17.78 -16.59 -18.45
CA GLU A 291 -16.68 -17.20 -19.18
C GLU A 291 -15.42 -17.29 -18.31
N PHE A 292 -15.03 -16.16 -17.69
CA PHE A 292 -13.91 -16.15 -16.75
C PHE A 292 -14.10 -17.18 -15.63
N LYS A 293 -15.26 -17.20 -15.00
CA LYS A 293 -15.56 -18.08 -13.88
C LYS A 293 -15.66 -19.56 -14.29
N ASN A 294 -16.42 -19.87 -15.34
CA ASN A 294 -16.74 -21.26 -15.69
C ASN A 294 -15.69 -21.93 -16.57
N VAL A 295 -14.90 -21.15 -17.31
CA VAL A 295 -13.85 -21.68 -18.19
C VAL A 295 -12.49 -21.49 -17.54
N PHE A 296 -12.06 -20.24 -17.35
CA PHE A 296 -10.70 -19.97 -16.88
C PHE A 296 -10.48 -20.44 -15.43
N LEU A 297 -11.24 -19.94 -14.47
CA LEU A 297 -11.02 -20.28 -13.05
C LEU A 297 -11.16 -21.78 -12.79
N LYS A 298 -12.17 -22.43 -13.34
CA LYS A 298 -12.35 -23.89 -13.15
C LYS A 298 -11.21 -24.72 -13.76
N ASN A 299 -10.66 -24.28 -14.89
CA ASN A 299 -9.52 -24.96 -15.49
C ASN A 299 -8.23 -24.76 -14.65
N GLU A 300 -8.00 -23.55 -14.13
CA GLU A 300 -6.86 -23.30 -13.26
C GLU A 300 -6.96 -24.07 -11.93
N VAL A 301 -8.15 -24.12 -11.34
CA VAL A 301 -8.39 -24.96 -10.14
C VAL A 301 -8.06 -26.42 -10.44
N LYS A 302 -8.52 -26.96 -11.57
CA LYS A 302 -8.19 -28.33 -11.98
C LYS A 302 -6.68 -28.53 -12.18
N ARG A 303 -5.96 -27.53 -12.72
CA ARG A 303 -4.48 -27.59 -12.87
C ARG A 303 -3.79 -27.64 -11.52
N CYS A 304 -4.23 -26.87 -10.53
CA CYS A 304 -3.63 -26.86 -9.19
C CYS A 304 -3.69 -28.22 -8.50
N ILE A 305 -4.73 -29.02 -8.77
CA ILE A 305 -4.93 -30.34 -8.16
C ILE A 305 -4.51 -31.50 -9.09
N LYS A 306 -4.21 -31.22 -10.37
CA LYS A 306 -3.76 -32.26 -11.30
C LYS A 306 -2.42 -32.83 -10.82
N ASN A 307 -2.32 -34.15 -10.78
CA ASN A 307 -1.15 -34.89 -10.29
C ASN A 307 -0.86 -34.64 -8.79
N LYS A 308 -1.84 -34.15 -8.03
CA LYS A 308 -1.80 -34.13 -6.56
C LYS A 308 -2.49 -35.36 -6.05
N ASP A 309 -1.92 -35.94 -5.00
CA ASP A 309 -2.43 -37.16 -4.40
C ASP A 309 -2.57 -37.00 -2.89
N VAL A 310 -3.47 -37.75 -2.31
CA VAL A 310 -3.66 -37.92 -0.88
C VAL A 310 -3.31 -39.33 -0.42
N ASP A 311 -2.61 -40.11 -1.26
CA ASP A 311 -2.24 -41.49 -0.97
C ASP A 311 -1.27 -41.57 0.22
N ASN A 312 -1.54 -42.51 1.12
CA ASN A 312 -0.84 -42.68 2.39
C ASN A 312 0.64 -43.05 2.23
N THR A 313 1.02 -43.71 1.13
CA THR A 313 2.40 -44.11 0.85
C THR A 313 3.37 -42.96 0.73
N ILE A 314 2.87 -41.75 0.49
CA ILE A 314 3.66 -40.53 0.34
C ILE A 314 4.12 -39.96 1.70
N TYR A 315 3.51 -40.37 2.82
CA TYR A 315 3.83 -39.86 4.15
C TYR A 315 4.97 -40.61 4.84
N GLU A 316 5.36 -41.77 4.32
CA GLU A 316 6.38 -42.64 4.91
C GLU A 316 7.83 -42.16 4.63
N THR A 317 8.05 -41.28 3.69
CA THR A 317 9.38 -40.83 3.29
C THR A 317 9.73 -39.45 3.87
N GLY A 318 9.90 -39.35 5.11
CA GLY A 318 10.48 -38.35 6.03
C GLY A 318 10.93 -36.96 5.62
N ASP A 319 11.02 -36.60 4.34
CA ASP A 319 11.56 -35.32 3.87
C ASP A 319 10.52 -34.47 3.15
N GLY A 320 9.76 -33.69 3.89
CA GLY A 320 9.13 -32.42 3.41
C GLY A 320 8.31 -32.37 2.10
N GLY A 321 8.47 -33.33 1.18
CA GLY A 321 7.86 -33.37 -0.11
C GLY A 321 6.37 -33.75 -0.16
N PRO A 322 5.89 -34.71 0.61
CA PRO A 322 4.53 -35.23 0.52
C PRO A 322 3.45 -34.31 1.08
N LYS A 323 3.70 -33.64 2.19
CA LYS A 323 2.76 -32.68 2.80
C LYS A 323 2.34 -31.57 1.83
N THR A 324 3.18 -31.21 0.90
CA THR A 324 2.89 -30.19 -0.11
C THR A 324 1.94 -30.66 -1.21
N ASN A 325 1.83 -31.96 -1.44
CA ASN A 325 0.97 -32.49 -2.50
C ASN A 325 -0.50 -32.55 -2.12
N CYS A 326 -0.84 -32.89 -0.88
CA CYS A 326 -2.23 -32.95 -0.43
C CYS A 326 -2.82 -31.58 -0.04
N ARG A 327 -1.99 -30.61 0.35
CA ARG A 327 -2.47 -29.28 0.80
C ARG A 327 -3.43 -28.59 -0.20
N PRO A 328 -3.17 -28.51 -1.52
CA PRO A 328 -4.12 -27.92 -2.45
C PRO A 328 -5.46 -28.65 -2.49
N ILE A 329 -5.46 -29.99 -2.37
CA ILE A 329 -6.69 -30.79 -2.37
C ILE A 329 -7.51 -30.51 -1.10
N LEU A 330 -6.87 -30.54 0.06
CA LEU A 330 -7.52 -30.27 1.35
C LEU A 330 -8.02 -28.83 1.44
N LEU A 331 -7.25 -27.86 0.95
CA LEU A 331 -7.67 -26.48 0.86
C LEU A 331 -8.91 -26.33 -0.04
N LEU A 332 -8.87 -26.96 -1.24
CA LEU A 332 -10.02 -26.94 -2.15
C LEU A 332 -11.25 -27.58 -1.55
N HIS A 333 -11.09 -28.69 -0.80
CA HIS A 333 -12.19 -29.36 -0.11
C HIS A 333 -12.86 -28.41 0.89
N ASN A 334 -12.06 -27.72 1.71
CA ASN A 334 -12.57 -26.74 2.68
C ASN A 334 -13.28 -25.58 1.99
N VAL A 335 -12.66 -25.01 0.97
CA VAL A 335 -13.22 -23.92 0.16
C VAL A 335 -14.55 -24.35 -0.49
N GLN A 336 -14.58 -25.53 -1.12
CA GLN A 336 -15.78 -26.05 -1.78
C GLN A 336 -16.90 -26.36 -0.78
N THR A 337 -16.57 -26.82 0.42
CA THR A 337 -17.53 -27.04 1.49
C THR A 337 -18.24 -25.76 1.88
N ILE A 338 -17.47 -24.65 2.04
CA ILE A 338 -18.04 -23.34 2.35
C ILE A 338 -18.91 -22.83 1.19
N ILE A 339 -18.47 -22.98 -0.07
CA ILE A 339 -19.28 -22.61 -1.24
C ILE A 339 -20.62 -23.37 -1.22
N ASN A 340 -20.59 -24.66 -0.96
CA ASN A 340 -21.81 -25.48 -0.92
C ASN A 340 -22.73 -25.08 0.24
N GLN A 341 -22.19 -24.79 1.41
CA GLN A 341 -22.95 -24.26 2.55
C GLN A 341 -23.60 -22.91 2.20
N ASN A 342 -22.86 -22.00 1.58
CA ASN A 342 -23.40 -20.71 1.14
C ASN A 342 -24.52 -20.88 0.12
N LYS A 343 -24.41 -21.83 -0.81
CA LYS A 343 -25.47 -22.14 -1.79
C LYS A 343 -26.76 -22.63 -1.11
N VAL A 344 -26.64 -23.49 -0.10
CA VAL A 344 -27.79 -23.94 0.68
C VAL A 344 -28.40 -22.78 1.45
N LEU A 345 -27.59 -21.92 2.06
CA LEU A 345 -28.08 -20.76 2.80
C LEU A 345 -28.77 -19.73 1.89
N SER A 346 -28.24 -19.50 0.67
CA SER A 346 -28.84 -18.55 -0.29
C SER A 346 -30.20 -18.97 -0.81
N GLN A 347 -30.55 -20.25 -0.72
CA GLN A 347 -31.89 -20.76 -1.04
C GLN A 347 -32.91 -20.46 0.05
N ASN A 348 -32.48 -19.98 1.21
CA ASN A 348 -33.34 -19.65 2.32
C ASN A 348 -33.69 -18.15 2.29
N GLU A 349 -34.99 -17.81 2.16
CA GLU A 349 -35.49 -16.42 2.06
C GLU A 349 -35.07 -15.50 3.23
N LYS A 350 -34.65 -16.08 4.36
CA LYS A 350 -34.16 -15.32 5.53
C LYS A 350 -32.77 -14.69 5.33
N TYR A 351 -31.99 -15.13 4.35
CA TYR A 351 -30.66 -14.62 4.13
C TYR A 351 -30.66 -13.50 3.06
N LYS A 352 -30.07 -12.37 3.39
CA LYS A 352 -29.94 -11.25 2.46
C LYS A 352 -28.99 -11.63 1.32
N ALA A 353 -29.36 -11.32 0.09
CA ALA A 353 -28.49 -11.46 -1.06
C ALA A 353 -27.15 -10.72 -0.83
N GLY A 354 -26.05 -11.36 -1.16
CA GLY A 354 -24.69 -10.77 -1.03
C GLY A 354 -23.99 -11.04 0.30
N VAL A 355 -24.65 -11.59 1.30
CA VAL A 355 -23.99 -12.02 2.54
C VAL A 355 -23.66 -13.51 2.47
N PHE A 356 -22.39 -13.85 2.66
CA PHE A 356 -21.92 -15.23 2.63
C PHE A 356 -20.76 -15.46 3.59
N TYR A 357 -20.55 -16.71 3.99
CA TYR A 357 -19.37 -17.11 4.76
C TYR A 357 -18.15 -17.11 3.86
N LYS A 358 -17.09 -16.44 4.27
CA LYS A 358 -15.81 -16.37 3.60
C LYS A 358 -14.82 -17.34 4.22
N PHE A 359 -14.12 -18.12 3.38
CA PHE A 359 -12.97 -18.87 3.84
C PHE A 359 -11.89 -17.87 4.30
N PRO A 360 -11.30 -18.05 5.50
CA PRO A 360 -10.37 -17.07 6.08
C PRO A 360 -8.96 -17.20 5.47
N PHE A 361 -8.79 -16.85 4.20
CA PHE A 361 -7.49 -16.95 3.50
C PHE A 361 -6.36 -16.22 4.22
N HIS A 362 -6.66 -15.11 4.90
CA HIS A 362 -5.68 -14.37 5.68
C HIS A 362 -5.14 -15.20 6.87
N LEU A 363 -6.01 -15.92 7.59
CA LEU A 363 -5.60 -16.80 8.67
C LEU A 363 -4.84 -18.02 8.12
N TYR A 364 -5.36 -18.62 7.04
CA TYR A 364 -4.68 -19.74 6.39
C TYR A 364 -3.24 -19.41 6.00
N LYS A 365 -2.96 -18.17 5.57
CA LYS A 365 -1.63 -17.71 5.20
C LYS A 365 -0.77 -17.33 6.40
N LEU A 366 -1.35 -16.78 7.46
CA LEU A 366 -0.62 -16.26 8.62
C LEU A 366 -0.33 -17.33 9.67
N GLU A 367 -1.29 -18.22 9.85
CA GLU A 367 -1.17 -19.34 10.75
C GLU A 367 -0.70 -20.54 9.93
N ASN A 368 0.40 -21.15 10.33
CA ASN A 368 0.93 -22.34 9.65
C ASN A 368 -0.02 -23.53 9.88
N TRP A 369 -1.14 -23.55 9.15
CA TRP A 369 -2.06 -24.67 9.22
C TRP A 369 -1.34 -25.95 8.80
N ASP A 370 -1.33 -26.93 9.66
CA ASP A 370 -0.73 -28.22 9.36
C ASP A 370 -1.78 -29.24 8.89
N VAL A 371 -1.29 -30.34 8.34
CA VAL A 371 -2.11 -31.46 7.92
C VAL A 371 -2.05 -32.50 9.02
N GLU A 372 -3.19 -32.73 9.65
CA GLU A 372 -3.32 -33.77 10.66
C GLU A 372 -3.81 -35.09 10.06
N HIS A 373 -3.24 -36.18 10.51
CA HIS A 373 -3.64 -37.53 10.17
C HIS A 373 -4.66 -38.04 11.18
N ILE A 374 -5.76 -38.60 10.68
CA ILE A 374 -6.79 -39.24 11.53
C ILE A 374 -6.20 -40.46 12.22
N ASN A 375 -5.32 -41.19 11.51
CA ASN A 375 -4.54 -42.28 12.09
C ASN A 375 -3.05 -41.92 11.96
N SER A 376 -2.35 -41.83 13.08
CA SER A 376 -0.90 -41.65 13.06
C SER A 376 -0.26 -42.95 12.52
N ASN A 377 0.54 -42.84 11.44
CA ASN A 377 1.39 -43.96 10.97
C ASN A 377 2.67 -44.14 11.81
N THR A 378 2.92 -43.22 12.76
CA THR A 378 3.91 -43.46 13.76
C THR A 378 3.33 -44.49 14.71
N THR A 379 3.86 -45.71 14.66
CA THR A 379 3.81 -46.62 15.80
C THR A 379 4.50 -45.86 16.93
N ASN A 380 3.71 -45.12 17.70
CA ASN A 380 4.15 -44.78 19.04
C ASN A 380 4.28 -46.12 19.73
N ASP A 381 5.50 -46.59 19.93
CA ASP A 381 5.82 -47.63 20.89
C ASP A 381 5.55 -47.08 22.29
N GLU A 382 4.31 -46.69 22.54
CA GLU A 382 3.84 -46.47 23.88
C GLU A 382 3.62 -47.85 24.47
N GLU A 383 4.65 -48.33 25.12
CA GLU A 383 4.66 -49.59 25.87
C GLU A 383 3.65 -49.58 27.03
N ASP A 384 3.10 -48.43 27.39
CA ASP A 384 2.14 -48.28 28.48
C ASP A 384 0.70 -48.44 28.03
N ILE A 385 0.14 -49.59 28.42
CA ILE A 385 -1.25 -49.98 28.18
C ILE A 385 -2.25 -48.97 28.76
N ASP A 386 -1.92 -48.25 29.80
CA ASP A 386 -2.85 -47.32 30.45
C ASP A 386 -2.94 -46.01 29.65
N THR A 387 -1.86 -45.54 29.08
CA THR A 387 -1.83 -44.40 28.14
C THR A 387 -2.59 -44.75 26.85
N GLN A 388 -2.46 -45.98 26.34
CA GLN A 388 -3.23 -46.44 25.17
C GLN A 388 -4.74 -46.47 25.45
N LYS A 389 -5.15 -46.90 26.64
CA LYS A 389 -6.57 -46.89 27.06
C LYS A 389 -7.10 -45.48 27.20
N GLU A 390 -6.34 -44.58 27.78
CA GLU A 390 -6.72 -43.16 27.94
C GLU A 390 -6.88 -42.48 26.58
N TRP A 391 -5.97 -42.74 25.65
CA TRP A 391 -6.08 -42.26 24.26
C TRP A 391 -7.33 -42.81 23.56
N LEU A 392 -7.57 -44.13 23.61
CA LEU A 392 -8.76 -44.78 23.07
C LEU A 392 -10.05 -44.23 23.69
N LEU A 393 -10.05 -43.97 24.99
CA LEU A 393 -11.18 -43.39 25.71
C LEU A 393 -11.46 -41.96 25.22
N ASN A 394 -10.43 -41.15 25.02
CA ASN A 394 -10.55 -39.79 24.53
C ASN A 394 -11.06 -39.75 23.07
N VAL A 395 -10.56 -40.62 22.19
CA VAL A 395 -11.06 -40.78 20.81
C VAL A 395 -12.51 -41.25 20.81
N TYR A 396 -12.87 -42.20 21.67
CA TYR A 396 -14.23 -42.69 21.80
C TYR A 396 -15.18 -41.59 22.30
N LEU A 397 -14.79 -40.83 23.30
CA LEU A 397 -15.58 -39.73 23.85
C LEU A 397 -15.75 -38.57 22.85
N SER A 398 -14.73 -38.26 22.06
CA SER A 398 -14.80 -37.22 21.03
C SER A 398 -15.62 -37.67 19.81
N SER A 399 -15.70 -38.98 19.51
CA SER A 399 -16.49 -39.50 18.37
C SER A 399 -18.01 -39.62 18.67
N ASP A 400 -18.40 -39.59 19.92
CA ASP A 400 -19.76 -40.01 20.35
C ASP A 400 -20.74 -38.87 20.67
N GLU A 401 -20.39 -37.60 20.42
CA GLU A 401 -21.37 -36.51 20.50
C GLU A 401 -22.55 -36.65 19.47
N LYS A 402 -22.34 -37.43 18.41
CA LYS A 402 -23.39 -37.71 17.42
C LYS A 402 -24.31 -38.87 17.76
N LYS A 403 -23.95 -39.74 18.68
CA LYS A 403 -24.76 -40.91 19.08
C LYS A 403 -25.59 -40.71 20.35
N LYS A 404 -25.37 -39.63 21.09
CA LYS A 404 -26.20 -39.29 22.27
C LYS A 404 -27.47 -38.54 21.96
N LYS A 405 -27.80 -38.34 20.66
CA LYS A 405 -29.03 -37.70 20.19
C LYS A 405 -29.96 -38.66 19.39
N LYS A 406 -29.92 -39.95 19.65
CA LYS A 406 -30.96 -40.88 19.22
C LYS A 406 -31.51 -41.64 20.43
#